data_199834cf9d6502703aede2db15358fbe
#
_entry.id   199834cf9d6502703aede2db15358fbe
#
_cell.length_a   1.000
_cell.length_b   1.000
_cell.length_c   1.000
_cell.angle_alpha   90.00
_cell.angle_beta   90.00
_cell.angle_gamma   90.00
#
_symmetry.space_group_name_H-M   'P 1'
#
loop_
_entity.id
_entity.type
_entity.pdbx_description
1 polymer ?
#
loop_
_entity_poly.entity_id
_entity_poly.type
_entity_poly.pdbx_seq_one_letter_code
_entity_poly.pdbx_strand_id
1 'polypeptide(L)'
;MNLKTYLKKIITRFSQILYLTISNFTKNALWESAAACSFGFIFSFIPITLIIFTVLVGIIQIYPNIYNFIINFAKEIQNIVNIMPLLDKLMQIRSVKSFNIFLAVWVIWMARKLFNSIIIAMSKVFRSVSKRKSWFNQLLTFIIEFSITLIIAVILIAAFAFTQILSLPFFQTILSNFPILVKQSSHNIGILILYFVLFVSTVIAYRVISGTKPLLRRCIFYALLSTVSFFVVSFFINLFMNVTNYNAVYGTISSLVLLMMKVYIFFILFLFCAQMIYVSQFFETLLRSEIYQLPGYDSKGVGNYLRRFLFINPSEIQTEINTVYLKTGQVLYTSDQKVSFVYFIKKGAVSEASDKGFTLRSQGSFLGDVQCILNQNYQCTATALADCELISFTSEEFMQIIEKSHHAARKAISKISEYTATAYNGDEE
;
A
#
# COMPACT_ATOMS: atom_id res chain seq x y z
N MET A 1 0.20 21.82 27.02
CA MET A 1 0.10 20.35 26.73
C MET A 1 1.49 19.75 26.92
N ASN A 2 1.66 18.82 27.86
CA ASN A 2 2.98 18.24 28.22
C ASN A 2 3.57 17.49 27.00
N LEU A 3 4.87 17.70 26.72
CA LEU A 3 5.59 17.04 25.62
C LEU A 3 5.43 15.50 25.66
N LYS A 4 5.39 14.91 26.85
CA LYS A 4 5.14 13.46 27.05
C LYS A 4 3.75 13.03 26.53
N THR A 5 2.72 13.85 26.73
CA THR A 5 1.35 13.55 26.27
C THR A 5 1.28 13.65 24.75
N TYR A 6 1.95 14.63 24.16
CA TYR A 6 2.03 14.82 22.71
C TYR A 6 2.76 13.65 22.01
N LEU A 7 3.92 13.24 22.55
CA LEU A 7 4.67 12.09 22.02
C LEU A 7 3.87 10.79 22.14
N LYS A 8 3.20 10.56 23.28
CA LYS A 8 2.36 9.38 23.47
C LYS A 8 1.24 9.33 22.44
N LYS A 9 0.62 10.48 22.14
CA LYS A 9 -0.43 10.62 21.12
C LYS A 9 0.07 10.22 19.72
N ILE A 10 1.24 10.73 19.31
CA ILE A 10 1.84 10.41 18.00
C ILE A 10 2.17 8.92 17.90
N ILE A 11 2.78 8.35 18.95
CA ILE A 11 3.16 6.92 18.96
C ILE A 11 1.91 6.05 18.87
N THR A 12 0.85 6.35 19.63
CA THR A 12 -0.41 5.59 19.58
C THR A 12 -1.02 5.64 18.18
N ARG A 13 -1.11 6.83 17.57
CA ARG A 13 -1.65 7.00 16.22
C ARG A 13 -0.83 6.22 15.18
N PHE A 14 0.48 6.30 15.27
CA PHE A 14 1.36 5.56 14.37
C PHE A 14 1.18 4.05 14.52
N SER A 15 1.09 3.54 15.76
CA SER A 15 0.84 2.12 16.03
C SER A 15 -0.51 1.65 15.50
N GLN A 16 -1.55 2.47 15.62
CA GLN A 16 -2.87 2.20 15.07
C GLN A 16 -2.85 2.17 13.54
N ILE A 17 -2.20 3.15 12.89
CA ILE A 17 -2.02 3.17 11.42
C ILE A 17 -1.26 1.94 10.96
N LEU A 18 -0.19 1.57 11.63
CA LEU A 18 0.62 0.39 11.28
C LEU A 18 -0.19 -0.90 11.42
N TYR A 19 -0.93 -1.06 12.52
CA TYR A 19 -1.79 -2.21 12.74
C TYR A 19 -2.88 -2.33 11.66
N LEU A 20 -3.60 -1.24 11.38
CA LEU A 20 -4.63 -1.19 10.34
C LEU A 20 -4.03 -1.47 8.95
N THR A 21 -2.81 -0.99 8.69
CA THR A 21 -2.11 -1.27 7.44
C THR A 21 -1.81 -2.76 7.29
N ILE A 22 -1.20 -3.39 8.28
CA ILE A 22 -0.87 -4.82 8.27
C ILE A 22 -2.14 -5.66 8.15
N SER A 23 -3.17 -5.36 8.94
CA SER A 23 -4.44 -6.06 8.92
C SER A 23 -5.12 -5.98 7.55
N ASN A 24 -5.21 -4.78 6.95
CA ASN A 24 -5.79 -4.59 5.63
C ASN A 24 -4.91 -5.17 4.52
N PHE A 25 -3.59 -5.13 4.66
CA PHE A 25 -2.65 -5.71 3.71
C PHE A 25 -2.89 -7.22 3.55
N THR A 26 -3.04 -7.91 4.68
CA THR A 26 -3.33 -9.35 4.70
C THR A 26 -4.77 -9.65 4.25
N LYS A 27 -5.76 -8.92 4.75
CA LYS A 27 -7.18 -9.12 4.40
C LYS A 27 -7.46 -8.90 2.91
N ASN A 28 -6.76 -7.97 2.26
CA ASN A 28 -6.91 -7.66 0.84
C ASN A 28 -6.03 -8.56 -0.07
N ALA A 29 -5.35 -9.57 0.48
CA ALA A 29 -4.45 -10.47 -0.25
C ALA A 29 -3.41 -9.70 -1.09
N LEU A 30 -2.78 -8.66 -0.49
CA LEU A 30 -1.82 -7.81 -1.20
C LEU A 30 -0.46 -8.50 -1.42
N TRP A 31 -0.15 -9.56 -0.66
CA TRP A 31 1.01 -10.43 -0.90
C TRP A 31 0.93 -11.09 -2.29
N GLU A 32 -0.25 -11.63 -2.61
CA GLU A 32 -0.52 -12.24 -3.92
C GLU A 32 -0.49 -11.20 -5.04
N SER A 33 -1.02 -10.00 -4.75
CA SER A 33 -0.98 -8.88 -5.70
C SER A 33 0.45 -8.41 -5.98
N ALA A 34 1.33 -8.38 -4.97
CA ALA A 34 2.75 -8.10 -5.12
C ALA A 34 3.46 -9.15 -5.99
N ALA A 35 3.15 -10.43 -5.77
CA ALA A 35 3.66 -11.52 -6.60
C ALA A 35 3.21 -11.40 -8.06
N ALA A 36 1.93 -11.08 -8.30
CA ALA A 36 1.41 -10.85 -9.65
C ALA A 36 2.09 -9.66 -10.35
N CYS A 37 2.36 -8.57 -9.61
CA CYS A 37 3.08 -7.42 -10.15
C CYS A 37 4.55 -7.78 -10.48
N SER A 38 5.23 -8.52 -9.60
CA SER A 38 6.62 -8.93 -9.82
C SER A 38 6.76 -9.87 -11.01
N PHE A 39 5.85 -10.82 -11.16
CA PHE A 39 5.80 -11.70 -12.31
C PHE A 39 5.56 -10.91 -13.61
N GLY A 40 4.58 -9.98 -13.60
CA GLY A 40 4.32 -9.09 -14.72
C GLY A 40 5.55 -8.26 -15.10
N PHE A 41 6.29 -7.76 -14.11
CA PHE A 41 7.54 -7.01 -14.33
C PHE A 41 8.59 -7.84 -15.05
N ILE A 42 8.85 -9.05 -14.58
CA ILE A 42 9.89 -9.92 -15.16
C ILE A 42 9.55 -10.29 -16.60
N PHE A 43 8.28 -10.62 -16.86
CA PHE A 43 7.83 -10.91 -18.22
C PHE A 43 7.93 -9.71 -19.17
N SER A 44 7.73 -8.49 -18.66
CA SER A 44 7.90 -7.28 -19.49
C SER A 44 9.37 -6.85 -19.59
N PHE A 45 10.19 -7.17 -18.58
CA PHE A 45 11.58 -6.75 -18.53
C PHE A 45 12.42 -7.35 -19.68
N ILE A 46 12.24 -8.63 -19.97
CA ILE A 46 13.00 -9.34 -21.02
C ILE A 46 12.79 -8.68 -22.40
N PRO A 47 11.55 -8.51 -22.88
CA PRO A 47 11.34 -7.83 -24.17
C PRO A 47 11.77 -6.37 -24.16
N ILE A 48 11.58 -5.61 -23.06
CA ILE A 48 12.01 -4.21 -22.94
C ILE A 48 13.53 -4.11 -23.08
N THR A 49 14.29 -4.98 -22.40
CA THR A 49 15.73 -5.02 -22.53
C THR A 49 16.18 -5.33 -23.96
N LEU A 50 15.49 -6.23 -24.66
CA LEU A 50 15.77 -6.53 -26.07
C LEU A 50 15.53 -5.32 -26.99
N ILE A 51 14.48 -4.53 -26.78
CA ILE A 51 14.24 -3.30 -27.54
C ILE A 51 15.29 -2.24 -27.23
N ILE A 52 15.57 -1.99 -25.95
CA ILE A 52 16.62 -1.04 -25.57
C ILE A 52 17.94 -1.44 -26.26
N PHE A 53 18.25 -2.73 -26.24
CA PHE A 53 19.41 -3.27 -26.93
C PHE A 53 19.40 -3.01 -28.43
N THR A 54 18.28 -3.29 -29.09
CA THR A 54 18.15 -3.08 -30.54
C THR A 54 18.31 -1.60 -30.92
N VAL A 55 17.73 -0.70 -30.13
CA VAL A 55 17.86 0.75 -30.30
C VAL A 55 19.31 1.17 -30.06
N LEU A 56 19.96 0.66 -29.01
CA LEU A 56 21.34 0.96 -28.67
C LEU A 56 22.31 0.50 -29.79
N VAL A 57 22.14 -0.71 -30.31
CA VAL A 57 22.93 -1.21 -31.46
C VAL A 57 22.73 -0.30 -32.68
N GLY A 58 21.50 0.14 -32.96
CA GLY A 58 21.24 1.10 -34.04
C GLY A 58 21.94 2.44 -33.81
N ILE A 59 21.99 2.96 -32.59
CA ILE A 59 22.68 4.21 -32.25
C ILE A 59 24.22 4.04 -32.33
N ILE A 60 24.75 2.91 -31.86
CA ILE A 60 26.20 2.61 -31.93
C ILE A 60 26.70 2.58 -33.38
N GLN A 61 25.90 2.03 -34.31
CA GLN A 61 26.25 2.02 -35.74
C GLN A 61 26.36 3.43 -36.31
N ILE A 62 25.63 4.41 -35.75
CA ILE A 62 25.67 5.81 -36.16
C ILE A 62 26.80 6.58 -35.43
N TYR A 63 27.02 6.26 -34.15
CA TYR A 63 27.96 6.96 -33.27
C TYR A 63 28.84 5.98 -32.47
N PRO A 64 30.01 5.57 -33.02
CA PRO A 64 30.92 4.59 -32.40
C PRO A 64 31.39 4.95 -30.97
N ASN A 65 31.49 6.23 -30.66
CA ASN A 65 31.94 6.70 -29.34
C ASN A 65 30.98 6.32 -28.20
N ILE A 66 29.69 6.02 -28.51
CA ILE A 66 28.69 5.58 -27.54
C ILE A 66 28.97 4.13 -27.11
N TYR A 67 29.68 3.35 -27.89
CA TYR A 67 29.99 1.95 -27.57
C TYR A 67 30.68 1.79 -26.21
N ASN A 68 31.72 2.61 -25.96
CA ASN A 68 32.45 2.55 -24.69
C ASN A 68 31.58 2.91 -23.47
N PHE A 69 30.64 3.84 -23.64
CA PHE A 69 29.69 4.19 -22.58
C PHE A 69 28.76 3.04 -22.28
N ILE A 70 28.22 2.39 -23.31
CA ILE A 70 27.30 1.26 -23.14
C ILE A 70 27.98 0.08 -22.48
N ILE A 71 29.23 -0.23 -22.86
CA ILE A 71 30.01 -1.30 -22.21
C ILE A 71 30.25 -0.97 -20.73
N ASN A 72 30.60 0.26 -20.42
CA ASN A 72 30.80 0.65 -19.02
C ASN A 72 29.52 0.55 -18.21
N PHE A 73 28.40 1.00 -18.77
CA PHE A 73 27.07 0.87 -18.13
C PHE A 73 26.64 -0.61 -17.99
N ALA A 74 26.89 -1.43 -19.02
CA ALA A 74 26.63 -2.87 -18.98
C ALA A 74 27.49 -3.59 -17.91
N LYS A 75 28.75 -3.17 -17.73
CA LYS A 75 29.61 -3.68 -16.65
C LYS A 75 29.10 -3.31 -15.26
N GLU A 76 28.52 -2.13 -15.10
CA GLU A 76 27.89 -1.73 -13.82
C GLU A 76 26.66 -2.57 -13.47
N ILE A 77 25.87 -2.94 -14.49
CA ILE A 77 24.70 -3.81 -14.32
C ILE A 77 25.09 -5.30 -14.23
N GLN A 78 26.28 -5.67 -14.68
CA GLN A 78 26.78 -7.05 -14.71
C GLN A 78 26.74 -7.74 -13.34
N ASN A 79 26.86 -6.98 -12.25
CA ASN A 79 26.69 -7.48 -10.87
C ASN A 79 25.26 -7.92 -10.54
N ILE A 80 24.27 -7.51 -11.36
CA ILE A 80 22.84 -7.82 -11.18
C ILE A 80 22.40 -8.88 -12.19
N VAL A 81 22.81 -8.75 -13.44
CA VAL A 81 22.50 -9.67 -14.53
C VAL A 81 23.71 -9.71 -15.49
N ASN A 82 24.22 -10.91 -15.81
CA ASN A 82 25.32 -11.04 -16.78
C ASN A 82 24.80 -10.83 -18.21
N ILE A 83 24.85 -9.59 -18.68
CA ILE A 83 24.29 -9.14 -19.97
C ILE A 83 25.34 -9.26 -21.10
N MET A 84 26.64 -9.36 -20.77
CA MET A 84 27.75 -9.36 -21.75
C MET A 84 27.61 -10.41 -22.87
N PRO A 85 27.34 -11.70 -22.59
CA PRO A 85 27.20 -12.70 -23.65
C PRO A 85 25.98 -12.46 -24.56
N LEU A 86 24.97 -11.76 -24.05
CA LEU A 86 23.81 -11.36 -24.83
C LEU A 86 24.16 -10.19 -25.76
N LEU A 87 24.97 -9.26 -25.27
CA LEU A 87 25.47 -8.10 -26.02
C LEU A 87 26.28 -8.53 -27.23
N ASP A 88 27.23 -9.45 -27.04
CA ASP A 88 28.09 -9.97 -28.10
C ASP A 88 27.28 -10.72 -29.17
N LYS A 89 26.29 -11.54 -28.78
CA LYS A 89 25.42 -12.24 -29.73
C LYS A 89 24.49 -11.29 -30.49
N LEU A 90 23.97 -10.26 -29.86
CA LEU A 90 23.10 -9.28 -30.49
C LEU A 90 23.84 -8.37 -31.48
N MET A 91 25.10 -8.06 -31.19
CA MET A 91 25.97 -7.32 -32.12
C MET A 91 26.23 -8.08 -33.43
N GLN A 92 26.16 -9.42 -33.40
CA GLN A 92 26.31 -10.28 -34.57
C GLN A 92 25.03 -10.35 -35.43
N ILE A 93 23.86 -9.97 -34.88
CA ILE A 93 22.58 -10.02 -35.59
C ILE A 93 22.47 -8.77 -36.48
N ARG A 94 22.85 -8.90 -37.75
CA ARG A 94 22.50 -7.91 -38.78
C ARG A 94 20.99 -7.80 -38.95
N SER A 95 20.47 -6.60 -38.77
CA SER A 95 19.06 -6.18 -38.73
C SER A 95 18.08 -7.04 -39.55
N VAL A 96 17.26 -7.82 -38.83
CA VAL A 96 16.02 -8.41 -39.40
C VAL A 96 14.86 -7.46 -39.07
N LYS A 97 14.49 -6.59 -40.01
CA LYS A 97 13.42 -5.57 -39.81
C LYS A 97 12.12 -6.17 -39.30
N SER A 98 11.73 -7.33 -39.79
CA SER A 98 10.49 -8.02 -39.37
C SER A 98 10.53 -8.52 -37.91
N PHE A 99 11.72 -8.94 -37.43
CA PHE A 99 11.91 -9.38 -36.04
C PHE A 99 11.75 -8.23 -35.05
N ASN A 100 12.22 -7.03 -35.44
CA ASN A 100 12.11 -5.83 -34.60
C ASN A 100 10.63 -5.39 -34.44
N ILE A 101 9.81 -5.51 -35.48
CA ILE A 101 8.37 -5.21 -35.42
C ILE A 101 7.66 -6.21 -34.51
N PHE A 102 7.95 -7.50 -34.62
CA PHE A 102 7.39 -8.55 -33.76
C PHE A 102 7.76 -8.31 -32.29
N LEU A 103 9.04 -8.01 -32.01
CA LEU A 103 9.50 -7.67 -30.66
C LEU A 103 8.78 -6.45 -30.11
N ALA A 104 8.61 -5.39 -30.90
CA ALA A 104 7.92 -4.17 -30.46
C ALA A 104 6.47 -4.47 -30.08
N VAL A 105 5.72 -5.24 -30.90
CA VAL A 105 4.35 -5.66 -30.59
C VAL A 105 4.31 -6.53 -29.34
N TRP A 106 5.25 -7.46 -29.17
CA TRP A 106 5.32 -8.32 -28.00
C TRP A 106 5.57 -7.53 -26.72
N VAL A 107 6.50 -6.55 -26.76
CA VAL A 107 6.79 -5.66 -25.61
C VAL A 107 5.55 -4.91 -25.19
N ILE A 108 4.85 -4.28 -26.13
CA ILE A 108 3.63 -3.54 -25.84
C ILE A 108 2.58 -4.46 -25.17
N TRP A 109 2.46 -5.69 -25.65
CA TRP A 109 1.52 -6.66 -25.09
C TRP A 109 1.93 -7.12 -23.67
N MET A 110 3.23 -7.34 -23.41
CA MET A 110 3.73 -7.77 -22.10
C MET A 110 3.72 -6.65 -21.07
N ALA A 111 4.11 -5.45 -21.45
CA ALA A 111 4.08 -4.29 -20.57
C ALA A 111 2.64 -3.99 -20.11
N ARG A 112 1.64 -4.19 -20.97
CA ARG A 112 0.23 -4.11 -20.59
C ARG A 112 -0.13 -5.05 -19.44
N LYS A 113 0.45 -6.25 -19.32
CA LYS A 113 0.21 -7.17 -18.20
C LYS A 113 0.71 -6.59 -16.89
N LEU A 114 1.91 -6.00 -16.86
CA LEU A 114 2.47 -5.36 -15.68
C LEU A 114 1.56 -4.24 -15.18
N PHE A 115 1.21 -3.29 -16.04
CA PHE A 115 0.39 -2.14 -15.65
C PHE A 115 -1.00 -2.57 -15.19
N ASN A 116 -1.60 -3.55 -15.84
CA ASN A 116 -2.88 -4.08 -15.42
C ASN A 116 -2.79 -4.71 -14.01
N SER A 117 -1.73 -5.45 -13.71
CA SER A 117 -1.48 -6.02 -12.37
C SER A 117 -1.34 -4.91 -11.32
N ILE A 118 -0.61 -3.84 -11.63
CA ILE A 118 -0.46 -2.68 -10.73
C ILE A 118 -1.80 -1.98 -10.51
N ILE A 119 -2.59 -1.76 -11.57
CA ILE A 119 -3.91 -1.11 -11.46
C ILE A 119 -4.85 -1.96 -10.60
N ILE A 120 -4.89 -3.28 -10.81
CA ILE A 120 -5.71 -4.20 -10.01
C ILE A 120 -5.26 -4.17 -8.54
N ALA A 121 -3.95 -4.24 -8.28
CA ALA A 121 -3.41 -4.16 -6.93
C ALA A 121 -3.77 -2.84 -6.25
N MET A 122 -3.59 -1.71 -6.93
CA MET A 122 -3.94 -0.38 -6.43
C MET A 122 -5.44 -0.22 -6.21
N SER A 123 -6.29 -0.77 -7.07
CA SER A 123 -7.74 -0.75 -6.88
C SER A 123 -8.18 -1.54 -5.64
N LYS A 124 -7.50 -2.66 -5.33
CA LYS A 124 -7.71 -3.40 -4.06
C LYS A 124 -7.30 -2.57 -2.85
N VAL A 125 -6.15 -1.87 -2.92
CA VAL A 125 -5.65 -1.00 -1.83
C VAL A 125 -6.62 0.13 -1.55
N PHE A 126 -6.99 0.90 -2.58
CA PHE A 126 -7.78 2.12 -2.44
C PHE A 126 -9.30 1.87 -2.49
N ARG A 127 -9.71 0.60 -2.64
CA ARG A 127 -11.12 0.20 -2.79
C ARG A 127 -11.86 1.04 -3.84
N SER A 128 -11.12 1.48 -4.84
CA SER A 128 -11.67 2.28 -5.92
C SER A 128 -12.26 1.36 -6.97
N VAL A 129 -13.58 1.35 -7.07
CA VAL A 129 -14.25 0.74 -8.22
C VAL A 129 -14.06 1.68 -9.39
N SER A 130 -13.24 1.28 -10.36
CA SER A 130 -13.11 2.04 -11.60
C SER A 130 -14.45 1.98 -12.36
N LYS A 131 -15.25 3.04 -12.23
CA LYS A 131 -16.50 3.24 -13.05
C LYS A 131 -16.20 3.50 -14.51
N ARG A 132 -14.93 3.53 -14.92
CA ARG A 132 -14.53 3.83 -16.30
C ARG A 132 -14.73 2.60 -17.18
N LYS A 133 -15.20 2.81 -18.41
CA LYS A 133 -15.31 1.74 -19.41
C LYS A 133 -13.97 1.04 -19.57
N SER A 134 -13.95 -0.28 -19.64
CA SER A 134 -12.72 -1.11 -19.73
C SER A 134 -11.77 -0.66 -20.85
N TRP A 135 -12.31 -0.21 -21.99
CA TRP A 135 -11.54 0.33 -23.12
C TRP A 135 -10.78 1.62 -22.78
N PHE A 136 -11.43 2.55 -22.05
CA PHE A 136 -10.78 3.82 -21.66
C PHE A 136 -9.66 3.59 -20.64
N ASN A 137 -9.82 2.64 -19.72
CA ASN A 137 -8.76 2.23 -18.80
C ASN A 137 -7.58 1.63 -19.55
N GLN A 138 -7.81 0.85 -20.59
CA GLN A 138 -6.74 0.26 -21.41
C GLN A 138 -5.97 1.35 -22.17
N LEU A 139 -6.66 2.32 -22.74
CA LEU A 139 -6.05 3.44 -23.46
C LEU A 139 -5.27 4.34 -22.51
N LEU A 140 -5.80 4.63 -21.32
CA LEU A 140 -5.10 5.40 -20.29
C LEU A 140 -3.85 4.66 -19.79
N THR A 141 -3.95 3.35 -19.61
CA THR A 141 -2.82 2.50 -19.23
C THR A 141 -1.72 2.57 -20.28
N PHE A 142 -2.09 2.45 -21.56
CA PHE A 142 -1.14 2.55 -22.67
C PHE A 142 -0.44 3.92 -22.72
N ILE A 143 -1.19 5.02 -22.53
CA ILE A 143 -0.62 6.38 -22.51
C ILE A 143 0.35 6.54 -21.33
N ILE A 144 -0.01 6.07 -20.14
CA ILE A 144 0.84 6.14 -18.95
C ILE A 144 2.12 5.32 -19.19
N GLU A 145 2.01 4.13 -19.73
CA GLU A 145 3.10 3.24 -20.04
C GLU A 145 4.08 3.86 -21.04
N PHE A 146 3.55 4.36 -22.15
CA PHE A 146 4.34 5.05 -23.16
C PHE A 146 5.03 6.29 -22.56
N SER A 147 4.33 7.07 -21.74
CA SER A 147 4.90 8.23 -21.08
C SER A 147 6.02 7.86 -20.10
N ILE A 148 5.87 6.81 -19.31
CA ILE A 148 6.90 6.34 -18.38
C ILE A 148 8.11 5.83 -19.15
N THR A 149 7.91 5.05 -20.21
CA THR A 149 9.00 4.55 -21.06
C THR A 149 9.75 5.71 -21.73
N LEU A 150 9.02 6.71 -22.22
CA LEU A 150 9.61 7.93 -22.79
C LEU A 150 10.41 8.72 -21.76
N ILE A 151 9.87 8.90 -20.54
CA ILE A 151 10.58 9.57 -19.45
C ILE A 151 11.86 8.84 -19.08
N ILE A 152 11.82 7.51 -18.97
CA ILE A 152 13.02 6.70 -18.69
C ILE A 152 14.05 6.88 -19.82
N ALA A 153 13.63 6.83 -21.09
CA ALA A 153 14.52 7.05 -22.22
C ALA A 153 15.15 8.45 -22.19
N VAL A 154 14.36 9.50 -21.92
CA VAL A 154 14.84 10.88 -21.79
C VAL A 154 15.84 11.02 -20.64
N ILE A 155 15.59 10.38 -19.50
CA ILE A 155 16.50 10.40 -18.34
C ILE A 155 17.82 9.69 -18.69
N LEU A 156 17.77 8.55 -19.37
CA LEU A 156 18.98 7.85 -19.82
C LEU A 156 19.79 8.69 -20.81
N ILE A 157 19.12 9.35 -21.77
CA ILE A 157 19.77 10.26 -22.70
C ILE A 157 20.36 11.48 -21.97
N ALA A 158 19.62 12.05 -21.02
CA ALA A 158 20.10 13.17 -20.23
C ALA A 158 21.29 12.78 -19.34
N ALA A 159 21.26 11.60 -18.73
CA ALA A 159 22.39 11.06 -17.96
C ALA A 159 23.63 10.86 -18.85
N PHE A 160 23.45 10.33 -20.07
CA PHE A 160 24.50 10.22 -21.05
C PHE A 160 25.06 11.60 -21.46
N ALA A 161 24.17 12.54 -21.81
CA ALA A 161 24.57 13.90 -22.17
C ALA A 161 25.34 14.58 -21.01
N PHE A 162 24.90 14.39 -19.78
CA PHE A 162 25.55 14.92 -18.59
C PHE A 162 26.96 14.36 -18.40
N THR A 163 27.18 13.05 -18.62
CA THR A 163 28.51 12.45 -18.55
C THR A 163 29.43 12.98 -19.65
N GLN A 164 28.90 13.25 -20.87
CA GLN A 164 29.66 13.88 -21.95
C GLN A 164 30.02 15.33 -21.63
N ILE A 165 29.14 16.08 -21.03
CA ILE A 165 29.41 17.46 -20.58
C ILE A 165 30.51 17.48 -19.50
N LEU A 166 30.44 16.54 -18.52
CA LEU A 166 31.48 16.42 -17.49
C LEU A 166 32.85 16.00 -18.05
N SER A 167 32.89 15.34 -19.20
CA SER A 167 34.14 14.96 -19.89
C SER A 167 34.81 16.10 -20.66
N LEU A 168 34.14 17.25 -20.80
CA LEU A 168 34.72 18.42 -21.44
C LEU A 168 35.91 18.97 -20.63
N PRO A 169 37.00 19.45 -21.30
CA PRO A 169 38.24 19.91 -20.64
C PRO A 169 37.97 20.99 -19.57
N PHE A 170 37.01 21.88 -19.82
CA PHE A 170 36.63 22.95 -18.91
C PHE A 170 36.12 22.38 -17.54
N PHE A 171 35.27 21.36 -17.57
CA PHE A 171 34.76 20.74 -16.37
C PHE A 171 35.81 19.85 -15.69
N GLN A 172 36.66 19.19 -16.44
CA GLN A 172 37.77 18.40 -15.89
C GLN A 172 38.77 19.28 -15.10
N THR A 173 39.01 20.51 -15.53
CA THR A 173 39.88 21.46 -14.80
C THR A 173 39.21 21.89 -13.45
N ILE A 174 37.89 22.05 -13.41
CA ILE A 174 37.19 22.39 -12.18
C ILE A 174 37.10 21.15 -11.25
N LEU A 175 36.86 19.98 -11.82
CA LEU A 175 36.71 18.73 -11.06
C LEU A 175 38.06 18.19 -10.55
N SER A 176 39.18 18.51 -11.19
CA SER A 176 40.55 18.13 -10.73
C SER A 176 40.87 18.71 -9.34
N ASN A 177 40.20 19.80 -8.97
CA ASN A 177 40.33 20.37 -7.62
C ASN A 177 39.55 19.58 -6.54
N PHE A 178 38.69 18.60 -6.93
CA PHE A 178 37.94 17.73 -6.04
C PHE A 178 38.07 16.25 -6.39
N PRO A 179 39.31 15.66 -6.35
CA PRO A 179 39.58 14.31 -6.86
C PRO A 179 38.80 13.18 -6.15
N ILE A 180 38.39 13.37 -4.90
CA ILE A 180 37.67 12.36 -4.11
C ILE A 180 36.22 12.23 -4.59
N LEU A 181 35.61 13.32 -5.07
CA LEU A 181 34.23 13.31 -5.54
C LEU A 181 34.07 12.68 -6.93
N VAL A 182 35.10 12.74 -7.77
CA VAL A 182 35.03 12.38 -9.20
C VAL A 182 35.23 10.88 -9.43
N LYS A 183 36.19 10.25 -8.77
CA LYS A 183 36.53 8.83 -9.00
C LYS A 183 35.54 7.83 -8.39
N GLN A 184 34.89 8.22 -7.30
CA GLN A 184 33.84 7.46 -6.63
C GLN A 184 32.44 7.81 -7.17
N SER A 185 32.32 8.94 -7.88
CA SER A 185 31.04 9.60 -8.18
C SER A 185 30.33 9.00 -9.41
N SER A 186 31.04 8.52 -10.42
CA SER A 186 30.41 8.03 -11.66
C SER A 186 29.56 6.77 -11.43
N HIS A 187 30.04 5.83 -10.61
CA HIS A 187 29.29 4.63 -10.23
C HIS A 187 28.09 4.96 -9.35
N ASN A 188 28.28 5.83 -8.37
CA ASN A 188 27.22 6.20 -7.42
C ASN A 188 26.14 7.07 -8.06
N ILE A 189 26.48 7.90 -9.06
CA ILE A 189 25.51 8.75 -9.78
C ILE A 189 24.50 7.90 -10.55
N GLY A 190 24.93 6.83 -11.24
CA GLY A 190 24.02 5.93 -11.96
C GLY A 190 22.99 5.28 -11.03
N ILE A 191 23.44 4.80 -9.87
CA ILE A 191 22.57 4.20 -8.84
C ILE A 191 21.60 5.25 -8.30
N LEU A 192 22.06 6.45 -8.01
CA LEU A 192 21.24 7.54 -7.49
C LEU A 192 20.17 7.98 -8.49
N ILE A 193 20.49 8.06 -9.76
CA ILE A 193 19.54 8.33 -10.85
C ILE A 193 18.47 7.24 -10.90
N LEU A 194 18.85 5.97 -10.81
CA LEU A 194 17.92 4.84 -10.81
C LEU A 194 16.93 4.93 -9.66
N TYR A 195 17.38 5.19 -8.44
CA TYR A 195 16.51 5.36 -7.27
C TYR A 195 15.65 6.62 -7.37
N PHE A 196 16.16 7.68 -7.98
CA PHE A 196 15.36 8.89 -8.23
C PHE A 196 14.22 8.62 -9.23
N VAL A 197 14.49 7.87 -10.31
CA VAL A 197 13.45 7.43 -11.27
C VAL A 197 12.42 6.54 -10.60
N LEU A 198 12.85 5.59 -9.77
CA LEU A 198 11.96 4.76 -8.96
C LEU A 198 11.09 5.61 -8.03
N PHE A 199 11.67 6.59 -7.36
CA PHE A 199 10.94 7.51 -6.48
C PHE A 199 9.87 8.31 -7.25
N VAL A 200 10.23 8.93 -8.37
CA VAL A 200 9.29 9.72 -9.19
C VAL A 200 8.18 8.83 -9.73
N SER A 201 8.51 7.65 -10.26
CA SER A 201 7.50 6.70 -10.77
C SER A 201 6.53 6.22 -9.68
N THR A 202 7.03 5.99 -8.46
CA THR A 202 6.18 5.65 -7.30
C THR A 202 5.26 6.80 -6.90
N VAL A 203 5.73 8.04 -6.88
CA VAL A 203 4.88 9.23 -6.59
C VAL A 203 3.76 9.34 -7.62
N ILE A 204 4.09 9.20 -8.91
CA ILE A 204 3.10 9.24 -10.00
C ILE A 204 2.08 8.11 -9.84
N ALA A 205 2.53 6.89 -9.58
CA ALA A 205 1.68 5.74 -9.38
C ALA A 205 0.69 5.96 -8.22
N TYR A 206 1.17 6.43 -7.06
CA TYR A 206 0.30 6.72 -5.91
C TYR A 206 -0.70 7.84 -6.19
N ARG A 207 -0.34 8.84 -6.97
CA ARG A 207 -1.22 9.97 -7.26
C ARG A 207 -2.25 9.68 -8.35
N VAL A 208 -1.81 9.03 -9.44
CA VAL A 208 -2.62 8.84 -10.66
C VAL A 208 -3.45 7.58 -10.59
N ILE A 209 -2.86 6.45 -10.17
CA ILE A 209 -3.51 5.14 -10.22
C ILE A 209 -4.47 4.93 -9.04
N SER A 210 -4.27 5.63 -7.91
CA SER A 210 -5.07 5.42 -6.69
C SER A 210 -6.58 5.65 -6.85
N GLY A 211 -7.00 6.46 -7.83
CA GLY A 211 -8.42 6.83 -8.00
C GLY A 211 -8.99 7.78 -6.93
N THR A 212 -8.48 7.75 -5.73
CA THR A 212 -8.92 8.57 -4.58
C THR A 212 -8.19 9.92 -4.47
N LYS A 213 -7.24 10.20 -5.37
CA LYS A 213 -6.44 11.43 -5.45
C LYS A 213 -5.88 11.88 -4.08
N PRO A 214 -5.04 11.06 -3.41
CA PRO A 214 -4.46 11.42 -2.12
C PRO A 214 -3.63 12.71 -2.22
N LEU A 215 -3.44 13.41 -1.10
CA LEU A 215 -2.64 14.63 -1.03
C LEU A 215 -1.20 14.37 -1.52
N LEU A 216 -0.69 15.24 -2.38
CA LEU A 216 0.65 15.09 -2.98
C LEU A 216 1.75 14.94 -1.90
N ARG A 217 1.67 15.70 -0.81
CA ARG A 217 2.61 15.59 0.32
C ARG A 217 2.66 14.18 0.91
N ARG A 218 1.52 13.50 1.04
CA ARG A 218 1.46 12.11 1.52
C ARG A 218 2.07 11.17 0.50
N CYS A 219 1.76 11.35 -0.79
CA CYS A 219 2.35 10.53 -1.86
C CYS A 219 3.88 10.64 -1.86
N ILE A 220 4.45 11.85 -1.76
CA ILE A 220 5.89 12.09 -1.71
C ILE A 220 6.51 11.42 -0.48
N PHE A 221 5.92 11.61 0.71
CA PHE A 221 6.44 11.04 1.95
C PHE A 221 6.49 9.50 1.90
N TYR A 222 5.39 8.86 1.51
CA TYR A 222 5.33 7.39 1.47
C TYR A 222 6.09 6.79 0.28
N ALA A 223 6.24 7.52 -0.83
CA ALA A 223 7.12 7.11 -1.92
C ALA A 223 8.60 7.16 -1.48
N LEU A 224 9.00 8.21 -0.76
CA LEU A 224 10.34 8.30 -0.18
C LEU A 224 10.57 7.12 0.80
N LEU A 225 9.62 6.87 1.69
CA LEU A 225 9.69 5.74 2.63
C LEU A 225 9.83 4.40 1.89
N SER A 226 9.05 4.17 0.83
CA SER A 226 9.12 2.95 0.01
C SER A 226 10.49 2.80 -0.65
N THR A 227 11.00 3.87 -1.27
CA THR A 227 12.29 3.86 -1.98
C THR A 227 13.45 3.67 -1.02
N VAL A 228 13.47 4.36 0.12
CA VAL A 228 14.51 4.22 1.16
C VAL A 228 14.46 2.81 1.77
N SER A 229 13.27 2.29 2.10
CA SER A 229 13.13 0.92 2.61
C SER A 229 13.63 -0.11 1.59
N PHE A 230 13.35 0.08 0.32
CA PHE A 230 13.86 -0.79 -0.74
C PHE A 230 15.38 -0.71 -0.88
N PHE A 231 15.97 0.49 -0.78
CA PHE A 231 17.43 0.66 -0.77
C PHE A 231 18.08 -0.11 0.39
N VAL A 232 17.54 0.06 1.60
CA VAL A 232 18.05 -0.62 2.80
C VAL A 232 17.95 -2.14 2.65
N VAL A 233 16.79 -2.65 2.24
CA VAL A 233 16.61 -4.10 2.06
C VAL A 233 17.51 -4.63 0.94
N SER A 234 17.66 -3.91 -0.18
CA SER A 234 18.57 -4.29 -1.27
C SER A 234 20.03 -4.32 -0.82
N PHE A 235 20.42 -3.39 0.05
CA PHE A 235 21.76 -3.38 0.65
C PHE A 235 21.99 -4.65 1.50
N PHE A 236 21.05 -5.01 2.36
CA PHE A 236 21.15 -6.24 3.15
C PHE A 236 21.16 -7.50 2.28
N ILE A 237 20.33 -7.57 1.26
CA ILE A 237 20.34 -8.72 0.33
C ILE A 237 21.72 -8.85 -0.33
N ASN A 238 22.31 -7.76 -0.79
CA ASN A 238 23.64 -7.78 -1.42
C ASN A 238 24.74 -8.17 -0.42
N LEU A 239 24.59 -7.79 0.86
CA LEU A 239 25.56 -8.14 1.90
C LEU A 239 25.52 -9.64 2.24
N PHE A 240 24.33 -10.23 2.37
CA PHE A 240 24.16 -11.62 2.76
C PHE A 240 24.25 -12.61 1.59
N MET A 241 23.90 -12.18 0.37
CA MET A 241 23.86 -13.02 -0.82
C MET A 241 25.00 -12.65 -1.77
N ASN A 242 26.14 -13.32 -1.62
CA ASN A 242 27.28 -13.13 -2.50
C ASN A 242 27.02 -13.88 -3.82
N VAL A 243 26.61 -13.17 -4.87
CA VAL A 243 26.19 -13.70 -6.18
C VAL A 243 27.30 -14.57 -6.82
N THR A 244 28.57 -14.24 -6.60
CA THR A 244 29.71 -14.99 -7.12
C THR A 244 29.77 -16.43 -6.64
N ASN A 245 29.46 -16.69 -5.38
CA ASN A 245 29.47 -18.04 -4.80
C ASN A 245 28.29 -18.87 -5.30
N TYR A 246 27.11 -18.28 -5.51
CA TYR A 246 25.93 -18.96 -6.03
C TYR A 246 26.03 -19.23 -7.54
N ASN A 247 26.67 -18.35 -8.31
CA ASN A 247 26.88 -18.53 -9.74
C ASN A 247 27.78 -19.73 -10.06
N ALA A 248 28.68 -20.11 -9.16
CA ALA A 248 29.52 -21.28 -9.33
C ALA A 248 28.71 -22.60 -9.34
N VAL A 249 27.57 -22.65 -8.60
CA VAL A 249 26.75 -23.86 -8.48
C VAL A 249 25.52 -23.85 -9.38
N TYR A 250 24.85 -22.71 -9.48
CA TYR A 250 23.56 -22.57 -10.17
C TYR A 250 23.62 -21.73 -11.45
N GLY A 251 24.79 -21.18 -11.80
CA GLY A 251 25.00 -20.41 -13.02
C GLY A 251 24.08 -19.15 -13.08
N THR A 252 23.60 -18.85 -14.28
CA THR A 252 22.76 -17.68 -14.56
C THR A 252 21.37 -17.74 -13.88
N ILE A 253 20.90 -18.92 -13.48
CA ILE A 253 19.59 -19.12 -12.82
C ILE A 253 19.58 -18.44 -11.44
N SER A 254 20.69 -18.45 -10.71
CA SER A 254 20.79 -17.79 -9.41
C SER A 254 20.56 -16.27 -9.49
N SER A 255 21.12 -15.64 -10.51
CA SER A 255 20.95 -14.21 -10.75
C SER A 255 19.51 -13.84 -11.09
N LEU A 256 18.81 -14.71 -11.86
CA LEU A 256 17.39 -14.53 -12.17
C LEU A 256 16.52 -14.63 -10.91
N VAL A 257 16.76 -15.64 -10.08
CA VAL A 257 16.02 -15.83 -8.81
C VAL A 257 16.23 -14.64 -7.87
N LEU A 258 17.47 -14.16 -7.74
CA LEU A 258 17.77 -12.95 -6.97
C LEU A 258 17.04 -11.71 -7.49
N LEU A 259 17.00 -11.54 -8.81
CA LEU A 259 16.24 -10.44 -9.43
C LEU A 259 14.76 -10.56 -9.10
N MET A 260 14.17 -11.77 -9.24
CA MET A 260 12.78 -12.04 -8.90
C MET A 260 12.48 -11.69 -7.44
N MET A 261 13.35 -12.07 -6.52
CA MET A 261 13.22 -11.77 -5.09
C MET A 261 13.26 -10.26 -4.82
N LYS A 262 14.22 -9.53 -5.40
CA LYS A 262 14.32 -8.08 -5.25
C LYS A 262 13.08 -7.36 -5.78
N VAL A 263 12.61 -7.76 -6.96
CA VAL A 263 11.40 -7.18 -7.57
C VAL A 263 10.16 -7.49 -6.73
N TYR A 264 10.03 -8.70 -6.20
CA TYR A 264 8.93 -9.06 -5.32
C TYR A 264 8.92 -8.23 -4.03
N ILE A 265 10.07 -8.06 -3.39
CA ILE A 265 10.20 -7.22 -2.20
C ILE A 265 9.87 -5.76 -2.51
N PHE A 266 10.32 -5.25 -3.67
CA PHE A 266 9.94 -3.90 -4.11
C PHE A 266 8.43 -3.73 -4.18
N PHE A 267 7.70 -4.66 -4.81
CA PHE A 267 6.25 -4.57 -4.91
C PHE A 267 5.53 -4.76 -3.57
N ILE A 268 6.08 -5.56 -2.65
CA ILE A 268 5.57 -5.63 -1.28
C ILE A 268 5.67 -4.26 -0.61
N LEU A 269 6.84 -3.62 -0.62
CA LEU A 269 7.06 -2.32 -0.01
C LEU A 269 6.22 -1.22 -0.68
N PHE A 270 6.12 -1.26 -2.00
CA PHE A 270 5.28 -0.37 -2.80
C PHE A 270 3.81 -0.47 -2.38
N LEU A 271 3.23 -1.66 -2.36
CA LEU A 271 1.83 -1.85 -1.98
C LEU A 271 1.59 -1.60 -0.49
N PHE A 272 2.56 -1.90 0.36
CA PHE A 272 2.48 -1.62 1.80
C PHE A 272 2.43 -0.10 2.06
N CYS A 273 3.29 0.68 1.44
CA CYS A 273 3.24 2.13 1.52
C CYS A 273 1.97 2.72 0.88
N ALA A 274 1.47 2.15 -0.23
CA ALA A 274 0.18 2.51 -0.79
C ALA A 274 -0.96 2.27 0.22
N GLN A 275 -0.94 1.12 0.92
CA GLN A 275 -1.91 0.83 1.97
C GLN A 275 -1.80 1.79 3.15
N MET A 276 -0.58 2.23 3.52
CA MET A 276 -0.39 3.27 4.53
C MET A 276 -0.98 4.62 4.10
N ILE A 277 -0.87 4.99 2.82
CA ILE A 277 -1.54 6.20 2.27
C ILE A 277 -3.04 6.08 2.46
N TYR A 278 -3.65 4.96 2.05
CA TYR A 278 -5.07 4.72 2.19
C TYR A 278 -5.53 4.80 3.66
N VAL A 279 -4.84 4.08 4.55
CA VAL A 279 -5.16 4.09 5.98
C VAL A 279 -5.00 5.49 6.57
N SER A 280 -3.95 6.24 6.23
CA SER A 280 -3.76 7.60 6.74
C SER A 280 -4.78 8.60 6.18
N GLN A 281 -5.33 8.35 4.99
CA GLN A 281 -6.36 9.19 4.37
C GLN A 281 -7.74 8.96 5.00
N PHE A 282 -8.07 7.72 5.31
CA PHE A 282 -9.37 7.30 5.83
C PHE A 282 -9.28 6.79 7.27
N PHE A 283 -8.31 7.32 8.02
CA PHE A 283 -7.97 6.81 9.36
C PHE A 283 -9.17 6.78 10.29
N GLU A 284 -9.94 7.84 10.37
CA GLU A 284 -11.07 7.94 11.29
C GLU A 284 -12.19 6.96 10.96
N THR A 285 -12.54 6.84 9.67
CA THR A 285 -13.55 5.88 9.22
C THR A 285 -13.12 4.43 9.52
N LEU A 286 -11.83 4.12 9.27
CA LEU A 286 -11.28 2.79 9.55
C LEU A 286 -11.19 2.51 11.05
N LEU A 287 -10.85 3.51 11.85
CA LEU A 287 -10.80 3.42 13.30
C LEU A 287 -12.17 3.13 13.89
N ARG A 288 -13.20 3.88 13.46
CA ARG A 288 -14.60 3.64 13.88
C ARG A 288 -15.08 2.24 13.48
N SER A 289 -14.76 1.81 12.24
CA SER A 289 -15.06 0.46 11.76
C SER A 289 -14.35 -0.63 12.59
N GLU A 290 -13.11 -0.38 13.00
CA GLU A 290 -12.34 -1.33 13.81
C GLU A 290 -12.89 -1.43 15.23
N ILE A 291 -13.35 -0.32 15.82
CA ILE A 291 -14.02 -0.31 17.12
C ILE A 291 -15.30 -1.18 17.06
N TYR A 292 -16.10 -1.05 16.01
CA TYR A 292 -17.30 -1.89 15.85
C TYR A 292 -16.98 -3.39 15.71
N GLN A 293 -15.82 -3.71 15.12
CA GLN A 293 -15.37 -5.09 14.93
C GLN A 293 -14.59 -5.66 16.11
N LEU A 294 -14.38 -4.89 17.20
CA LEU A 294 -13.66 -5.41 18.36
C LEU A 294 -14.28 -6.69 18.88
N PRO A 295 -13.47 -7.71 19.18
CA PRO A 295 -13.95 -8.93 19.79
C PRO A 295 -14.41 -8.65 21.25
N GLY A 296 -15.45 -9.33 21.70
CA GLY A 296 -15.90 -9.26 23.08
C GLY A 296 -14.78 -9.61 24.08
N TYR A 297 -14.96 -9.24 25.34
CA TYR A 297 -13.95 -9.42 26.39
C TYR A 297 -13.57 -10.90 26.60
N ASP A 298 -14.51 -11.81 26.32
CA ASP A 298 -14.34 -13.26 26.51
C ASP A 298 -13.49 -13.94 25.44
N SER A 299 -13.17 -13.24 24.34
CA SER A 299 -12.37 -13.81 23.28
C SER A 299 -10.89 -13.88 23.65
N LYS A 300 -10.39 -15.09 23.91
CA LYS A 300 -8.99 -15.37 24.25
C LYS A 300 -8.11 -15.30 22.99
N GLY A 301 -6.90 -14.76 23.14
CA GLY A 301 -5.86 -14.73 22.09
C GLY A 301 -5.01 -13.45 22.14
N VAL A 302 -3.69 -13.59 21.90
CA VAL A 302 -2.73 -12.47 21.94
C VAL A 302 -3.11 -11.38 20.94
N GLY A 303 -3.58 -11.75 19.74
CA GLY A 303 -4.02 -10.80 18.72
C GLY A 303 -5.25 -9.98 19.16
N ASN A 304 -6.22 -10.61 19.83
CA ASN A 304 -7.41 -9.96 20.35
C ASN A 304 -7.08 -9.00 21.51
N TYR A 305 -6.12 -9.38 22.36
CA TYR A 305 -5.62 -8.51 23.41
C TYR A 305 -4.92 -7.27 22.85
N LEU A 306 -4.01 -7.44 21.91
CA LEU A 306 -3.29 -6.33 21.25
C LEU A 306 -4.27 -5.38 20.54
N ARG A 307 -5.28 -5.93 19.88
CA ARG A 307 -6.32 -5.18 19.20
C ARG A 307 -7.14 -4.33 20.18
N ARG A 308 -7.56 -4.91 21.28
CA ARG A 308 -8.24 -4.17 22.35
C ARG A 308 -7.36 -3.09 22.95
N PHE A 309 -6.10 -3.40 23.27
CA PHE A 309 -5.15 -2.44 23.82
C PHE A 309 -4.96 -1.22 22.93
N LEU A 310 -4.88 -1.42 21.61
CA LEU A 310 -4.67 -0.34 20.65
C LEU A 310 -5.94 0.50 20.40
N PHE A 311 -7.15 -0.07 20.50
CA PHE A 311 -8.36 0.58 20.02
C PHE A 311 -9.38 0.92 21.09
N ILE A 312 -9.35 0.33 22.30
CA ILE A 312 -10.29 0.65 23.39
C ILE A 312 -9.94 1.99 24.07
N ASN A 313 -8.66 2.39 24.10
CA ASN A 313 -8.22 3.67 24.67
C ASN A 313 -7.69 4.65 23.61
N PRO A 314 -8.45 5.00 22.58
CA PRO A 314 -7.96 5.96 21.61
C PRO A 314 -7.93 7.35 22.24
N SER A 315 -6.76 7.79 22.68
CA SER A 315 -6.57 9.13 23.26
C SER A 315 -6.91 10.27 22.30
N GLU A 316 -7.10 9.95 21.02
CA GLU A 316 -7.39 10.91 19.96
C GLU A 316 -8.87 11.00 19.57
N ILE A 317 -9.62 9.92 19.78
CA ILE A 317 -11.07 9.92 19.49
C ILE A 317 -11.81 10.92 20.41
N GLN A 318 -11.19 11.29 21.52
CA GLN A 318 -11.77 12.23 22.50
C GLN A 318 -11.97 13.67 21.97
N THR A 319 -11.37 14.05 20.86
CA THR A 319 -11.49 15.43 20.34
C THR A 319 -12.62 15.60 19.31
N GLU A 320 -13.08 14.51 18.66
CA GLU A 320 -14.07 14.58 17.58
C GLU A 320 -15.27 13.62 17.76
N ILE A 321 -15.22 12.72 18.75
CA ILE A 321 -16.33 11.81 19.05
C ILE A 321 -17.00 12.27 20.33
N ASN A 322 -18.30 12.44 20.27
CA ASN A 322 -19.14 12.78 21.44
C ASN A 322 -19.01 11.68 22.49
N THR A 323 -18.29 11.97 23.56
CA THR A 323 -18.19 11.07 24.71
C THR A 323 -19.30 11.40 25.68
N VAL A 324 -20.10 10.41 26.03
CA VAL A 324 -21.19 10.53 26.99
C VAL A 324 -20.74 9.90 28.31
N TYR A 325 -20.83 10.65 29.38
CA TYR A 325 -20.54 10.18 30.74
C TYR A 325 -21.85 9.95 31.48
N LEU A 326 -22.03 8.77 32.02
CA LEU A 326 -23.20 8.42 32.85
C LEU A 326 -22.75 8.01 34.24
N LYS A 327 -23.45 8.51 35.24
CA LYS A 327 -23.32 8.02 36.63
C LYS A 327 -24.18 6.79 36.83
N THR A 328 -23.83 5.99 37.81
CA THR A 328 -24.58 4.84 38.23
C THR A 328 -26.06 5.21 38.43
N GLY A 329 -26.99 4.45 37.86
CA GLY A 329 -28.43 4.65 37.92
C GLY A 329 -29.01 5.61 36.89
N GLN A 330 -28.19 6.30 36.08
CA GLN A 330 -28.68 7.20 35.02
C GLN A 330 -29.18 6.39 33.81
N VAL A 331 -30.33 6.83 33.27
CA VAL A 331 -30.91 6.26 32.05
C VAL A 331 -30.26 6.89 30.82
N LEU A 332 -29.83 6.07 29.87
CA LEU A 332 -29.25 6.48 28.62
C LEU A 332 -30.32 6.72 27.54
N TYR A 333 -31.24 5.81 27.39
CA TYR A 333 -32.40 5.89 26.50
C TYR A 333 -33.53 5.03 27.06
N THR A 334 -34.75 5.32 26.66
CA THR A 334 -35.96 4.58 27.06
C THR A 334 -36.53 3.77 25.92
N SER A 335 -37.30 2.74 26.23
CA SER A 335 -38.08 1.98 25.24
C SER A 335 -38.95 2.92 24.41
N ASP A 336 -39.18 2.56 23.14
CA ASP A 336 -39.95 3.30 22.12
C ASP A 336 -39.36 4.64 21.67
N GLN A 337 -38.26 5.09 22.24
CA GLN A 337 -37.54 6.27 21.74
C GLN A 337 -36.89 5.99 20.38
N LYS A 338 -36.98 6.94 19.45
CA LYS A 338 -36.32 6.84 18.13
C LYS A 338 -34.81 6.73 18.28
N VAL A 339 -34.21 5.77 17.57
CA VAL A 339 -32.73 5.58 17.55
C VAL A 339 -32.08 6.71 16.79
N SER A 340 -31.52 7.68 17.50
CA SER A 340 -30.73 8.77 16.97
C SER A 340 -29.21 8.51 17.09
N PHE A 341 -28.82 7.68 18.07
CA PHE A 341 -27.44 7.37 18.37
C PHE A 341 -27.26 5.88 18.63
N VAL A 342 -26.08 5.39 18.27
CA VAL A 342 -25.54 4.08 18.65
C VAL A 342 -24.40 4.31 19.63
N TYR A 343 -24.36 3.58 20.74
CA TYR A 343 -23.36 3.80 21.78
C TYR A 343 -22.41 2.62 21.91
N PHE A 344 -21.13 2.92 22.09
CA PHE A 344 -20.07 1.93 22.40
C PHE A 344 -19.63 2.11 23.86
N ILE A 345 -19.68 1.05 24.64
CA ILE A 345 -19.27 1.07 26.05
C ILE A 345 -17.74 1.03 26.12
N LYS A 346 -17.11 2.18 26.37
CA LYS A 346 -15.65 2.28 26.55
C LYS A 346 -15.24 1.85 27.96
N LYS A 347 -16.06 2.17 28.99
CA LYS A 347 -15.83 1.82 30.38
C LYS A 347 -17.18 1.69 31.09
N GLY A 348 -17.27 0.76 32.03
CA GLY A 348 -18.47 0.54 32.81
C GLY A 348 -19.38 -0.59 32.28
N ALA A 349 -20.59 -0.65 32.77
CA ALA A 349 -21.61 -1.62 32.39
C ALA A 349 -23.01 -0.99 32.39
N VAL A 350 -23.83 -1.42 31.42
CA VAL A 350 -25.21 -0.93 31.21
C VAL A 350 -26.16 -2.12 31.23
N SER A 351 -27.30 -1.98 31.90
CA SER A 351 -28.42 -2.93 31.86
C SER A 351 -29.43 -2.46 30.83
N GLU A 352 -29.76 -3.32 29.87
CA GLU A 352 -30.89 -3.15 28.95
C GLU A 352 -32.09 -3.94 29.50
N ALA A 353 -33.10 -3.24 30.00
CA ALA A 353 -34.33 -3.83 30.51
C ALA A 353 -35.43 -3.77 29.45
N SER A 354 -36.06 -4.92 29.16
CA SER A 354 -37.21 -5.08 28.28
C SER A 354 -38.29 -5.91 28.98
N ASP A 355 -39.46 -6.00 28.39
CA ASP A 355 -40.58 -6.82 28.93
C ASP A 355 -40.22 -8.32 29.06
N LYS A 356 -39.22 -8.78 28.28
CA LYS A 356 -38.72 -10.17 28.26
C LYS A 356 -37.56 -10.42 29.26
N GLY A 357 -37.15 -9.41 30.04
CA GLY A 357 -36.05 -9.51 31.01
C GLY A 357 -35.01 -8.41 30.88
N PHE A 358 -33.86 -8.61 31.52
CA PHE A 358 -32.76 -7.66 31.45
C PHE A 358 -31.48 -8.33 30.89
N THR A 359 -30.76 -7.59 30.06
CA THR A 359 -29.49 -8.03 29.49
C THR A 359 -28.37 -7.12 29.98
N LEU A 360 -27.31 -7.71 30.52
CA LEU A 360 -26.11 -6.98 30.93
C LEU A 360 -25.20 -6.74 29.75
N ARG A 361 -24.87 -5.48 29.48
CA ARG A 361 -23.87 -5.07 28.48
C ARG A 361 -22.65 -4.50 29.18
N SER A 362 -21.51 -5.13 28.96
CA SER A 362 -20.21 -4.72 29.51
C SER A 362 -19.37 -3.95 28.52
N GLN A 363 -18.22 -3.47 29.00
CA GLN A 363 -17.19 -2.81 28.18
C GLN A 363 -16.92 -3.57 26.87
N GLY A 364 -16.85 -2.84 25.75
CA GLY A 364 -16.65 -3.39 24.41
C GLY A 364 -17.95 -3.75 23.68
N SER A 365 -19.13 -3.60 24.31
CA SER A 365 -20.43 -3.83 23.71
C SER A 365 -20.97 -2.57 23.03
N PHE A 366 -21.83 -2.79 22.03
CA PHE A 366 -22.62 -1.73 21.39
C PHE A 366 -24.05 -1.80 21.88
N LEU A 367 -24.69 -0.62 22.01
CA LEU A 367 -26.09 -0.44 22.41
C LEU A 367 -26.81 0.26 21.25
N GLY A 368 -28.00 -0.25 20.91
CA GLY A 368 -28.85 0.30 19.86
C GLY A 368 -28.37 0.04 18.43
N ASP A 369 -27.34 -0.79 18.21
CA ASP A 369 -26.78 -1.04 16.90
C ASP A 369 -27.73 -1.84 15.99
N VAL A 370 -28.40 -2.86 16.49
CA VAL A 370 -29.37 -3.68 15.74
C VAL A 370 -30.59 -2.85 15.36
N GLN A 371 -31.16 -2.10 16.31
CA GLN A 371 -32.30 -1.24 16.09
C GLN A 371 -32.01 -0.13 15.08
N CYS A 372 -30.79 0.45 15.12
CA CYS A 372 -30.33 1.41 14.12
C CYS A 372 -30.32 0.81 12.72
N ILE A 373 -29.80 -0.41 12.55
CA ILE A 373 -29.72 -1.07 11.23
C ILE A 373 -31.13 -1.43 10.72
N LEU A 374 -32.01 -1.88 11.60
CA LEU A 374 -33.40 -2.23 11.25
C LEU A 374 -34.31 -1.00 11.14
N ASN A 375 -33.81 0.21 11.41
CA ASN A 375 -34.57 1.45 11.44
C ASN A 375 -35.80 1.37 12.37
N GLN A 376 -35.61 0.76 13.54
CA GLN A 376 -36.61 0.58 14.58
C GLN A 376 -36.34 1.52 15.77
N ASN A 377 -37.31 1.69 16.66
CA ASN A 377 -37.12 2.36 17.95
C ASN A 377 -36.33 1.45 18.91
N TYR A 378 -35.78 2.03 19.99
CA TYR A 378 -35.22 1.22 21.07
C TYR A 378 -36.30 0.33 21.69
N GLN A 379 -35.98 -0.95 21.86
CA GLN A 379 -36.91 -1.93 22.40
C GLN A 379 -36.69 -2.23 23.89
N CYS A 380 -35.76 -1.50 24.49
CA CYS A 380 -35.40 -1.65 25.89
C CYS A 380 -35.02 -0.30 26.50
N THR A 381 -35.09 -0.20 27.81
CA THR A 381 -34.57 0.93 28.57
C THR A 381 -33.13 0.61 29.03
N ALA A 382 -32.19 1.47 28.69
CA ALA A 382 -30.78 1.28 29.05
C ALA A 382 -30.41 2.14 30.26
N THR A 383 -29.93 1.50 31.33
CA THR A 383 -29.56 2.13 32.59
C THR A 383 -28.12 1.78 32.97
N ALA A 384 -27.33 2.76 33.36
CA ALA A 384 -25.97 2.56 33.81
C ALA A 384 -25.92 1.85 35.18
N LEU A 385 -25.23 0.71 35.24
CA LEU A 385 -25.00 -0.05 36.48
C LEU A 385 -23.75 0.41 37.25
N ALA A 386 -22.83 1.09 36.57
CA ALA A 386 -21.65 1.67 37.13
C ALA A 386 -21.37 2.99 36.39
N ASP A 387 -20.44 3.78 36.88
CA ASP A 387 -19.99 4.98 36.14
C ASP A 387 -19.44 4.59 34.76
N CYS A 388 -20.14 5.05 33.73
CA CYS A 388 -19.88 4.67 32.34
C CYS A 388 -19.27 5.80 31.54
N GLU A 389 -18.33 5.43 30.68
CA GLU A 389 -17.82 6.26 29.59
C GLU A 389 -18.24 5.62 28.27
N LEU A 390 -19.08 6.31 27.50
CA LEU A 390 -19.65 5.81 26.25
C LEU A 390 -19.19 6.68 25.10
N ILE A 391 -18.97 6.07 23.94
CA ILE A 391 -18.76 6.77 22.68
C ILE A 391 -20.07 6.72 21.89
N SER A 392 -20.63 7.89 21.53
CA SER A 392 -21.83 7.98 20.71
C SER A 392 -21.51 8.17 19.24
N PHE A 393 -22.22 7.45 18.39
CA PHE A 393 -22.21 7.58 16.93
C PHE A 393 -23.63 7.99 16.51
N THR A 394 -23.77 8.97 15.64
CA THR A 394 -25.08 9.23 15.03
C THR A 394 -25.50 8.03 14.16
N SER A 395 -26.80 7.84 13.96
CA SER A 395 -27.30 6.76 13.11
C SER A 395 -26.70 6.81 11.70
N GLU A 396 -26.51 8.01 11.14
CA GLU A 396 -25.89 8.21 9.83
C GLU A 396 -24.41 7.80 9.81
N GLU A 397 -23.64 8.21 10.82
CA GLU A 397 -22.23 7.81 10.96
C GLU A 397 -22.08 6.30 11.11
N PHE A 398 -22.96 5.68 11.89
CA PHE A 398 -22.96 4.24 12.12
C PHE A 398 -23.30 3.47 10.84
N MET A 399 -24.33 3.89 10.09
CA MET A 399 -24.67 3.29 8.80
C MET A 399 -23.54 3.44 7.77
N GLN A 400 -22.85 4.58 7.72
CA GLN A 400 -21.67 4.74 6.87
C GLN A 400 -20.53 3.77 7.22
N ILE A 401 -20.34 3.41 8.48
CA ILE A 401 -19.36 2.41 8.92
C ILE A 401 -19.70 1.04 8.34
N ILE A 402 -20.97 0.66 8.38
CA ILE A 402 -21.47 -0.62 7.86
C ILE A 402 -21.33 -0.66 6.33
N GLU A 403 -21.77 0.38 5.63
CA GLU A 403 -21.69 0.46 4.17
C GLU A 403 -20.25 0.40 3.63
N LYS A 404 -19.31 1.08 4.30
CA LYS A 404 -17.93 1.16 3.85
C LYS A 404 -17.06 -0.01 4.28
N SER A 405 -17.49 -0.82 5.24
CA SER A 405 -16.72 -1.93 5.79
C SER A 405 -17.42 -3.27 5.63
N HIS A 406 -16.94 -4.10 4.71
CA HIS A 406 -17.46 -5.45 4.48
C HIS A 406 -17.46 -6.34 5.76
N HIS A 407 -16.47 -6.17 6.62
CA HIS A 407 -16.41 -6.90 7.91
C HIS A 407 -17.40 -6.37 8.92
N ALA A 408 -17.64 -5.05 8.97
CA ALA A 408 -18.67 -4.46 9.79
C ALA A 408 -20.06 -4.94 9.33
N ALA A 409 -20.30 -4.96 8.02
CA ALA A 409 -21.53 -5.49 7.46
C ALA A 409 -21.78 -6.96 7.82
N ARG A 410 -20.77 -7.82 7.75
CA ARG A 410 -20.88 -9.22 8.18
C ARG A 410 -21.23 -9.35 9.66
N LYS A 411 -20.57 -8.58 10.54
CA LYS A 411 -20.90 -8.58 11.97
C LYS A 411 -22.33 -8.09 12.23
N ALA A 412 -22.76 -7.06 11.50
CA ALA A 412 -24.12 -6.55 11.56
C ALA A 412 -25.15 -7.62 11.17
N ILE A 413 -24.91 -8.33 10.06
CA ILE A 413 -25.77 -9.44 9.61
C ILE A 413 -25.83 -10.57 10.66
N SER A 414 -24.69 -10.96 11.25
CA SER A 414 -24.64 -11.97 12.30
C SER A 414 -25.48 -11.55 13.51
N LYS A 415 -25.34 -10.30 13.96
CA LYS A 415 -26.13 -9.78 15.09
C LYS A 415 -27.63 -9.69 14.79
N ILE A 416 -28.00 -9.31 13.57
CA ILE A 416 -29.40 -9.31 13.15
C ILE A 416 -29.95 -10.74 13.17
N SER A 417 -29.17 -11.71 12.66
CA SER A 417 -29.58 -13.12 12.69
C SER A 417 -29.78 -13.66 14.11
N GLU A 418 -28.86 -13.33 15.03
CA GLU A 418 -29.00 -13.67 16.45
C GLU A 418 -30.24 -13.01 17.06
N TYR A 419 -30.46 -11.72 16.76
CA TYR A 419 -31.61 -10.97 17.26
C TYR A 419 -32.95 -11.55 16.76
N THR A 420 -33.04 -11.87 15.46
CA THR A 420 -34.27 -12.48 14.90
C THR A 420 -34.50 -13.89 15.41
N ALA A 421 -33.46 -14.68 15.64
CA ALA A 421 -33.58 -16.02 16.25
C ALA A 421 -34.10 -15.96 17.69
N THR A 422 -33.60 -15.00 18.48
CA THR A 422 -34.10 -14.80 19.87
C THR A 422 -35.53 -14.23 19.92
N ALA A 423 -35.92 -13.42 18.95
CA ALA A 423 -37.27 -12.92 18.82
C ALA A 423 -38.26 -14.06 18.49
N TYR A 424 -37.88 -14.96 17.57
CA TYR A 424 -38.73 -16.07 17.11
C TYR A 424 -38.90 -17.15 18.19
N ASN A 425 -37.84 -17.52 18.93
CA ASN A 425 -37.93 -18.51 20.01
C ASN A 425 -38.63 -17.98 21.28
N GLY A 426 -38.84 -16.68 21.41
CA GLY A 426 -39.58 -16.09 22.52
C GLY A 426 -41.06 -15.99 22.30
N ASP A 427 -41.59 -16.31 21.11
CA ASP A 427 -43.02 -16.34 20.79
C ASP A 427 -43.61 -17.78 20.90
N GLU A 428 -42.77 -18.78 21.23
CA GLU A 428 -43.19 -20.18 21.40
C GLU A 428 -43.33 -20.62 22.89
N GLU A 429 -43.07 -19.75 23.89
CA GLU A 429 -43.34 -19.96 25.31
C GLU A 429 -44.47 -19.03 25.77
#